data_bfd8bfd3e16c0ad86c8560c92f4af482
#
_entry.id   bfd8bfd3e16c0ad86c8560c92f4af482
#
_cell.length_a   1.000
_cell.length_b   1.000
_cell.length_c   1.000
_cell.angle_alpha   90.00
_cell.angle_beta   90.00
_cell.angle_gamma   90.00
#
_symmetry.space_group_name_H-M   'P 1'
#
loop_
_entity.id
_entity.type
_entity.pdbx_description
1 polymer ?
#
loop_
_entity_poly.entity_id
_entity_poly.type
_entity_poly.pdbx_seq_one_letter_code
_entity_poly.pdbx_strand_id
1 'polypeptide(L)'
;MKKLYPLLPVLFLIYWGCEEEVEDTTPPKVTMTSPQNGSTVYEIITITCMSSDNEGVEKVELWVNGVITDLPDNIEPYSFDWNTTTFEDGNYTIIIRSYDTSENTTDSEPIVLTVDNTQSNPQPINITSVVFDNGGFTITWNQSIDGDFSSYELEKSTDSTMNSPSIVFTTDSLEQITYFDTDVDRLIYQYYRITVIDTFDYETKGQIVSSSLDPVPTSVNVESVEYTLEEMTISWSESSDDDFKHYNLLYSVSESGDKTSVTTITNKSTTSHSITEFNPNNENWYWVEVSDTLGQTSIGTGMT
;
A
#
# COMPACT_ATOMS: atom_id res chain seq x y z
N MET A 1 -32.64 59.71 86.18
CA MET A 1 -31.48 60.17 85.47
C MET A 1 -30.78 58.97 84.84
N LYS A 2 -31.00 58.73 83.57
CA LYS A 2 -30.35 57.65 82.82
C LYS A 2 -29.26 58.28 81.97
N LYS A 3 -28.01 57.91 82.22
CA LYS A 3 -26.85 58.34 81.37
C LYS A 3 -26.79 57.52 80.14
N LEU A 4 -26.88 58.18 78.99
CA LEU A 4 -26.65 57.63 77.65
C LEU A 4 -25.12 57.67 77.34
N TYR A 5 -24.54 56.51 77.06
CA TYR A 5 -23.17 56.43 76.54
C TYR A 5 -23.22 56.36 74.98
N PRO A 6 -22.40 57.16 74.25
CA PRO A 6 -22.37 57.07 72.79
C PRO A 6 -21.53 55.85 72.37
N LEU A 7 -22.12 55.00 71.54
CA LEU A 7 -21.41 53.97 70.81
C LEU A 7 -20.48 54.59 69.73
N LEU A 8 -19.20 54.36 69.91
CA LEU A 8 -18.18 54.71 68.87
C LEU A 8 -18.15 53.58 67.82
N PRO A 9 -18.38 53.82 66.53
CA PRO A 9 -18.20 52.80 65.47
C PRO A 9 -16.71 52.61 65.25
N VAL A 10 -16.22 51.38 65.51
CA VAL A 10 -14.88 50.93 65.11
C VAL A 10 -14.93 50.64 63.67
N LEU A 11 -14.31 51.53 62.81
CA LEU A 11 -14.11 51.34 61.40
C LEU A 11 -12.99 50.36 61.20
N PHE A 12 -13.32 49.11 60.86
CA PHE A 12 -12.32 48.14 60.33
C PHE A 12 -11.99 48.52 58.94
N LEU A 13 -10.83 49.17 58.68
CA LEU A 13 -10.20 49.32 57.41
C LEU A 13 -9.58 47.96 57.08
N ILE A 14 -10.30 47.15 56.24
CA ILE A 14 -9.70 46.01 55.56
C ILE A 14 -8.78 46.59 54.49
N TYR A 15 -7.49 46.61 54.80
CA TYR A 15 -6.44 46.83 53.78
C TYR A 15 -6.39 45.55 52.91
N TRP A 16 -7.08 45.54 51.78
CA TRP A 16 -6.76 44.63 50.69
C TRP A 16 -5.45 45.15 50.06
N GLY A 17 -4.33 44.58 50.48
CA GLY A 17 -3.10 44.70 49.74
C GLY A 17 -3.36 44.08 48.36
N CYS A 18 -3.42 44.87 47.33
CA CYS A 18 -3.12 44.42 45.98
C CYS A 18 -1.63 44.07 46.04
N GLU A 19 -1.26 42.78 46.14
CA GLU A 19 0.05 42.37 45.70
C GLU A 19 0.04 42.68 44.18
N GLU A 20 0.84 43.67 43.75
CA GLU A 20 1.18 43.81 42.34
C GLU A 20 1.86 42.51 41.96
N GLU A 21 1.22 41.69 41.10
CA GLU A 21 1.90 40.58 40.40
C GLU A 21 3.11 41.22 39.71
N VAL A 22 4.29 40.89 40.18
CA VAL A 22 5.54 41.32 39.54
C VAL A 22 5.63 40.51 38.25
N GLU A 23 5.37 41.17 37.12
CA GLU A 23 5.47 40.57 35.80
C GLU A 23 6.92 40.05 35.62
N ASP A 24 7.07 38.76 35.23
CA ASP A 24 8.36 38.20 34.94
C ASP A 24 8.94 38.81 33.66
N THR A 25 10.17 39.31 33.79
CA THR A 25 10.91 39.90 32.66
C THR A 25 12.20 39.15 32.36
N THR A 26 12.40 38.00 32.99
CA THR A 26 13.61 37.17 32.83
C THR A 26 13.37 36.21 31.66
N PRO A 27 14.10 36.35 30.55
CA PRO A 27 13.87 35.43 29.42
C PRO A 27 14.39 34.02 29.72
N PRO A 28 13.79 32.99 29.10
CA PRO A 28 14.20 31.61 29.27
C PRO A 28 15.61 31.35 28.72
N LYS A 29 16.26 30.31 29.19
CA LYS A 29 17.57 29.83 28.68
C LYS A 29 17.31 28.62 27.80
N VAL A 30 17.85 28.61 26.58
CA VAL A 30 17.69 27.50 25.64
C VAL A 30 19.04 27.12 25.04
N THR A 31 19.27 25.80 24.89
CA THR A 31 20.46 25.25 24.29
C THR A 31 20.12 24.02 23.47
N MET A 32 20.50 23.98 22.21
CA MET A 32 20.39 22.81 21.36
C MET A 32 21.38 21.73 21.79
N THR A 33 20.93 20.49 21.93
CA THR A 33 21.78 19.38 22.41
C THR A 33 22.16 18.41 21.29
N SER A 34 21.31 18.24 20.28
CA SER A 34 21.56 17.44 19.08
C SER A 34 20.78 17.99 17.91
N PRO A 35 21.29 17.90 16.66
CA PRO A 35 22.64 17.49 16.25
C PRO A 35 23.72 18.53 16.56
N GLN A 36 24.98 18.17 16.33
CA GLN A 36 26.11 19.11 16.51
C GLN A 36 26.22 20.08 15.32
N ASN A 37 26.71 21.29 15.58
CA ASN A 37 27.00 22.26 14.53
C ASN A 37 27.95 21.67 13.47
N GLY A 38 27.62 21.80 12.19
CA GLY A 38 28.40 21.30 11.06
C GLY A 38 28.15 19.82 10.72
N SER A 39 27.16 19.15 11.34
CA SER A 39 26.80 17.79 10.97
C SER A 39 26.13 17.75 9.59
N THR A 40 26.42 16.68 8.83
CA THR A 40 25.63 16.29 7.67
C THR A 40 24.47 15.43 8.13
N VAL A 41 23.26 15.69 7.61
CA VAL A 41 21.99 15.07 7.99
C VAL A 41 21.19 14.68 6.76
N TYR A 42 20.41 13.61 6.87
CA TYR A 42 19.54 13.08 5.82
C TYR A 42 18.34 12.38 6.44
N GLU A 43 17.32 12.13 5.65
CA GLU A 43 16.05 11.51 6.09
C GLU A 43 15.34 12.32 7.19
N ILE A 44 14.80 11.63 8.19
CA ILE A 44 14.17 12.23 9.37
C ILE A 44 15.17 12.22 10.51
N ILE A 45 15.54 13.39 10.99
CA ILE A 45 16.42 13.53 12.14
C ILE A 45 15.68 14.13 13.32
N THR A 46 16.04 13.67 14.52
CA THR A 46 15.51 14.26 15.76
C THR A 46 16.42 15.37 16.25
N ILE A 47 15.90 16.58 16.36
CA ILE A 47 16.55 17.75 16.94
C ILE A 47 16.12 17.87 18.40
N THR A 48 17.08 17.92 19.33
CA THR A 48 16.78 17.99 20.77
C THR A 48 17.35 19.25 21.39
N CYS A 49 16.67 19.79 22.39
CA CYS A 49 17.14 20.94 23.16
C CYS A 49 16.80 20.80 24.64
N MET A 50 17.47 21.62 25.45
CA MET A 50 17.10 21.90 26.84
C MET A 50 16.68 23.35 26.95
N SER A 51 15.57 23.60 27.62
CA SER A 51 15.12 24.93 27.96
C SER A 51 14.74 25.01 29.45
N SER A 52 14.96 26.12 30.08
CA SER A 52 14.59 26.36 31.48
C SER A 52 14.38 27.82 31.75
N ASP A 53 13.44 28.10 32.66
CA ASP A 53 13.14 29.44 33.13
C ASP A 53 12.83 29.43 34.65
N ASN A 54 12.82 30.62 35.28
CA ASN A 54 12.51 30.77 36.70
C ASN A 54 11.04 30.59 37.04
N GLU A 55 10.12 30.90 36.12
CA GLU A 55 8.65 30.75 36.28
C GLU A 55 8.09 29.60 35.40
N GLY A 56 8.86 29.14 34.42
CA GLY A 56 8.56 27.99 33.57
C GLY A 56 8.59 28.32 32.07
N VAL A 57 8.88 27.27 31.31
CA VAL A 57 8.87 27.33 29.84
C VAL A 57 7.46 26.99 29.36
N GLU A 58 6.88 27.85 28.54
CA GLU A 58 5.57 27.60 27.91
C GLU A 58 5.70 26.67 26.71
N LYS A 59 6.66 26.97 25.82
CA LYS A 59 6.91 26.20 24.59
C LYS A 59 8.30 26.48 24.01
N VAL A 60 8.71 25.59 23.13
CA VAL A 60 9.85 25.80 22.23
C VAL A 60 9.41 25.62 20.76
N GLU A 61 10.08 26.30 19.83
CA GLU A 61 9.80 26.27 18.40
C GLU A 61 11.08 25.99 17.61
N LEU A 62 10.96 25.16 16.57
CA LEU A 62 12.03 24.90 15.61
C LEU A 62 11.96 25.89 14.43
N TRP A 63 13.07 26.60 14.19
CA TRP A 63 13.23 27.54 13.09
C TRP A 63 14.35 27.08 12.15
N VAL A 64 14.01 26.89 10.86
CA VAL A 64 14.95 26.53 9.79
C VAL A 64 15.03 27.68 8.80
N ASN A 65 16.24 28.23 8.59
CA ASN A 65 16.46 29.41 7.76
C ASN A 65 15.49 30.58 8.06
N GLY A 66 15.13 30.76 9.33
CA GLY A 66 14.24 31.83 9.78
C GLY A 66 12.73 31.58 9.57
N VAL A 67 12.34 30.34 9.25
CA VAL A 67 10.94 29.92 9.10
C VAL A 67 10.62 28.81 10.11
N ILE A 68 9.46 28.90 10.78
CA ILE A 68 8.95 27.82 11.65
C ILE A 68 8.62 26.62 10.76
N THR A 69 9.09 25.44 11.16
CA THR A 69 8.94 24.23 10.35
C THR A 69 8.06 23.17 10.97
N ASP A 70 7.74 23.26 12.26
CA ASP A 70 6.94 22.27 12.98
C ASP A 70 6.00 22.92 14.00
N LEU A 71 5.11 22.12 14.62
CA LEU A 71 4.31 22.57 15.74
C LEU A 71 5.20 22.80 16.98
N PRO A 72 4.87 23.81 17.81
CA PRO A 72 5.58 24.03 19.05
C PRO A 72 5.56 22.81 19.97
N ASP A 73 6.68 22.50 20.62
CA ASP A 73 6.74 21.51 21.69
C ASP A 73 6.64 22.20 23.05
N ASN A 74 5.73 21.71 23.89
CA ASN A 74 5.45 22.25 25.22
C ASN A 74 5.67 21.24 26.35
N ILE A 75 6.31 20.10 26.07
CA ILE A 75 6.51 19.00 27.01
C ILE A 75 7.98 18.56 27.03
N GLU A 76 8.61 18.67 28.18
CA GLU A 76 9.98 18.09 28.34
C GLU A 76 9.95 16.53 28.29
N PRO A 77 10.96 15.92 27.66
CA PRO A 77 12.14 16.51 26.98
C PRO A 77 11.78 17.02 25.56
N TYR A 78 12.16 18.27 25.26
CA TYR A 78 11.83 18.94 24.00
C TYR A 78 12.58 18.30 22.82
N SER A 79 11.81 17.97 21.77
CA SER A 79 12.34 17.36 20.54
C SER A 79 11.49 17.65 19.32
N PHE A 80 12.13 17.69 18.13
CA PHE A 80 11.48 17.89 16.84
C PHE A 80 12.02 16.85 15.86
N ASP A 81 11.12 16.21 15.11
CA ASP A 81 11.50 15.33 14.01
C ASP A 81 11.47 16.13 12.70
N TRP A 82 12.65 16.56 12.26
CA TRP A 82 12.81 17.30 11.01
C TRP A 82 13.01 16.36 9.84
N ASN A 83 12.05 16.35 8.90
CA ASN A 83 12.13 15.59 7.65
C ASN A 83 12.93 16.37 6.60
N THR A 84 14.19 16.03 6.43
CA THR A 84 15.10 16.71 5.49
C THR A 84 14.81 16.34 4.03
N THR A 85 14.11 15.22 3.74
CA THR A 85 13.83 14.79 2.37
C THR A 85 12.90 15.76 1.60
N THR A 86 12.26 16.68 2.31
CA THR A 86 11.44 17.73 1.70
C THR A 86 12.22 19.00 1.38
N PHE A 87 13.54 19.02 1.67
CA PHE A 87 14.44 20.14 1.46
C PHE A 87 15.47 19.78 0.38
N GLU A 88 15.93 20.79 -0.39
CA GLU A 88 17.05 20.62 -1.31
C GLU A 88 18.36 20.39 -0.53
N ASP A 89 19.32 19.68 -1.12
CA ASP A 89 20.64 19.53 -0.52
C ASP A 89 21.31 20.88 -0.35
N GLY A 90 21.97 21.07 0.80
CA GLY A 90 22.60 22.34 1.12
C GLY A 90 22.68 22.66 2.59
N ASN A 91 23.13 23.87 2.92
CA ASN A 91 23.31 24.32 4.29
C ASN A 91 22.05 25.01 4.82
N TYR A 92 21.64 24.62 6.02
CA TYR A 92 20.49 25.15 6.73
C TYR A 92 20.89 25.66 8.11
N THR A 93 20.46 26.86 8.43
CA THR A 93 20.63 27.45 9.77
C THR A 93 19.46 27.05 10.65
N ILE A 94 19.77 26.41 11.78
CA ILE A 94 18.78 25.91 12.73
C ILE A 94 18.87 26.73 14.01
N ILE A 95 17.72 27.16 14.51
CA ILE A 95 17.54 27.88 15.77
C ILE A 95 16.37 27.27 16.52
N ILE A 96 16.50 27.12 17.83
CA ILE A 96 15.37 26.84 18.74
C ILE A 96 15.02 28.15 19.44
N ARG A 97 13.77 28.56 19.36
CA ARG A 97 13.22 29.69 20.12
C ARG A 97 12.40 29.17 21.27
N SER A 98 12.75 29.61 22.48
CA SER A 98 12.00 29.29 23.70
C SER A 98 11.16 30.47 24.14
N TYR A 99 10.02 30.17 24.70
CA TYR A 99 9.06 31.13 25.29
C TYR A 99 8.82 30.72 26.75
N ASP A 100 8.81 31.69 27.66
CA ASP A 100 8.31 31.48 29.02
C ASP A 100 6.80 31.75 29.13
N THR A 101 6.25 31.57 30.31
CA THR A 101 4.82 31.80 30.61
C THR A 101 4.43 33.27 30.59
N SER A 102 5.40 34.20 30.57
CA SER A 102 5.22 35.66 30.52
C SER A 102 5.53 36.26 29.13
N GLU A 103 5.65 35.39 28.10
CA GLU A 103 5.93 35.73 26.69
C GLU A 103 7.34 36.31 26.44
N ASN A 104 8.28 36.23 27.41
CA ASN A 104 9.67 36.55 27.10
C ASN A 104 10.27 35.42 26.24
N THR A 105 11.21 35.76 25.37
CA THR A 105 11.78 34.81 24.39
C THR A 105 13.29 34.82 24.37
N THR A 106 13.88 33.66 24.06
CA THR A 106 15.31 33.51 23.78
C THR A 106 15.51 32.57 22.64
N ASP A 107 16.44 32.94 21.74
CA ASP A 107 16.91 32.06 20.66
C ASP A 107 18.17 31.32 21.14
N SER A 108 18.28 30.05 20.76
CA SER A 108 19.54 29.31 20.94
C SER A 108 20.66 29.90 20.08
N GLU A 109 21.92 29.58 20.40
CA GLU A 109 22.98 29.79 19.43
C GLU A 109 22.63 29.07 18.12
N PRO A 110 22.73 29.72 16.96
CA PRO A 110 22.45 29.10 15.67
C PRO A 110 23.47 28.02 15.34
N ILE A 111 23.02 26.87 14.84
CA ILE A 111 23.88 25.87 14.24
C ILE A 111 23.64 25.79 12.75
N VAL A 112 24.62 25.33 12.00
CA VAL A 112 24.49 25.04 10.56
C VAL A 112 24.57 23.54 10.38
N LEU A 113 23.54 22.98 9.70
CA LEU A 113 23.50 21.57 9.27
C LEU A 113 23.61 21.53 7.75
N THR A 114 24.28 20.53 7.22
CA THR A 114 24.32 20.23 5.80
C THR A 114 23.31 19.12 5.52
N VAL A 115 22.25 19.41 4.77
CA VAL A 115 21.34 18.39 4.24
C VAL A 115 22.00 17.76 3.02
N ASP A 116 22.12 16.43 3.04
CA ASP A 116 22.64 15.62 1.93
C ASP A 116 21.80 14.34 1.85
N ASN A 117 20.67 14.42 1.16
CA ASN A 117 19.73 13.32 1.01
C ASN A 117 20.19 12.28 -0.02
N THR A 118 21.33 12.51 -0.71
CA THR A 118 21.93 11.49 -1.59
C THR A 118 22.43 10.26 -0.84
N GLN A 119 22.56 10.34 0.49
CA GLN A 119 22.92 9.22 1.37
C GLN A 119 21.71 8.55 2.02
N SER A 120 20.50 8.98 1.68
CA SER A 120 19.28 8.36 2.20
C SER A 120 18.91 7.11 1.40
N ASN A 121 18.26 6.14 2.07
CA ASN A 121 17.68 5.01 1.34
C ASN A 121 16.60 5.51 0.35
N PRO A 122 16.51 4.92 -0.86
CA PRO A 122 15.48 5.25 -1.81
C PRO A 122 14.07 5.08 -1.21
N GLN A 123 13.14 5.94 -1.62
CA GLN A 123 11.75 5.77 -1.20
C GLN A 123 11.16 4.49 -1.79
N PRO A 124 10.42 3.69 -1.00
CA PRO A 124 9.84 2.45 -1.49
C PRO A 124 8.81 2.74 -2.59
N ILE A 125 8.95 2.06 -3.70
CA ILE A 125 7.96 2.08 -4.78
C ILE A 125 7.17 0.78 -4.81
N ASN A 126 5.96 0.82 -5.36
CA ASN A 126 5.09 -0.35 -5.36
C ASN A 126 4.62 -0.69 -6.78
N ILE A 127 4.42 -1.99 -6.99
CA ILE A 127 3.72 -2.49 -8.18
C ILE A 127 2.27 -2.02 -8.09
N THR A 128 1.78 -1.40 -9.15
CA THR A 128 0.42 -0.88 -9.27
C THR A 128 -0.52 -1.83 -9.95
N SER A 129 0.00 -2.71 -10.81
CA SER A 129 -0.80 -3.74 -11.48
C SER A 129 0.03 -4.93 -11.95
N VAL A 130 -0.61 -6.11 -11.96
CA VAL A 130 -0.15 -7.35 -12.59
C VAL A 130 -1.33 -7.87 -13.40
N VAL A 131 -1.28 -7.71 -14.73
CA VAL A 131 -2.41 -8.02 -15.63
C VAL A 131 -1.97 -9.05 -16.65
N PHE A 132 -2.75 -10.14 -16.77
CA PHE A 132 -2.53 -11.13 -17.82
C PHE A 132 -3.12 -10.63 -19.14
N ASP A 133 -2.29 -10.57 -20.16
CA ASP A 133 -2.69 -10.27 -21.54
C ASP A 133 -1.65 -10.84 -22.52
N ASN A 134 -2.07 -11.22 -23.72
CA ASN A 134 -1.18 -11.68 -24.82
C ASN A 134 -0.19 -12.81 -24.44
N GLY A 135 -0.59 -13.69 -23.50
CA GLY A 135 0.21 -14.86 -23.11
C GLY A 135 1.27 -14.60 -22.02
N GLY A 136 1.21 -13.48 -21.34
CA GLY A 136 2.08 -13.14 -20.21
C GLY A 136 1.45 -12.18 -19.22
N PHE A 137 2.18 -11.85 -18.14
CA PHE A 137 1.79 -10.79 -17.23
C PHE A 137 2.50 -9.48 -17.57
N THR A 138 1.75 -8.40 -17.71
CA THR A 138 2.28 -7.04 -17.70
C THR A 138 2.30 -6.55 -16.26
N ILE A 139 3.51 -6.31 -15.75
CA ILE A 139 3.76 -5.76 -14.41
C ILE A 139 4.05 -4.28 -14.58
N THR A 140 3.34 -3.42 -13.83
CA THR A 140 3.54 -1.96 -13.84
C THR A 140 3.77 -1.47 -12.42
N TRP A 141 4.69 -0.50 -12.24
CA TRP A 141 5.01 0.09 -10.94
C TRP A 141 5.07 1.62 -11.01
N ASN A 142 5.15 2.25 -9.85
CA ASN A 142 5.32 3.71 -9.78
C ASN A 142 6.77 4.08 -10.13
N GLN A 143 6.95 5.21 -10.81
CA GLN A 143 8.26 5.79 -11.03
C GLN A 143 8.88 6.24 -9.70
N SER A 144 10.19 6.03 -9.50
CA SER A 144 10.92 6.62 -8.39
C SER A 144 10.99 8.14 -8.52
N ILE A 145 10.97 8.82 -7.38
CA ILE A 145 11.15 10.27 -7.28
C ILE A 145 12.51 10.64 -6.68
N ASP A 146 13.35 9.64 -6.40
CA ASP A 146 14.66 9.86 -5.81
C ASP A 146 15.62 10.48 -6.82
N GLY A 147 16.31 11.55 -6.39
CA GLY A 147 17.20 12.32 -7.26
C GLY A 147 18.50 11.58 -7.64
N ASP A 148 18.86 10.55 -6.86
CA ASP A 148 20.04 9.71 -7.02
C ASP A 148 19.71 8.28 -7.46
N PHE A 149 18.54 8.07 -8.08
CA PHE A 149 18.11 6.80 -8.65
C PHE A 149 19.20 6.17 -9.52
N SER A 150 19.46 4.87 -9.33
CA SER A 150 20.37 4.06 -10.13
C SER A 150 19.63 3.02 -10.97
N SER A 151 18.79 2.19 -10.34
CA SER A 151 18.11 1.12 -11.06
C SER A 151 16.85 0.59 -10.37
N TYR A 152 16.04 -0.12 -11.16
CA TYR A 152 15.00 -1.01 -10.66
C TYR A 152 15.42 -2.46 -10.83
N GLU A 153 15.04 -3.31 -9.85
CA GLU A 153 15.07 -4.76 -9.95
C GLU A 153 13.68 -5.32 -9.69
N LEU A 154 13.15 -6.09 -10.64
CA LEU A 154 11.89 -6.82 -10.48
C LEU A 154 12.20 -8.25 -10.05
N GLU A 155 11.76 -8.62 -8.88
CA GLU A 155 11.87 -9.97 -8.33
C GLU A 155 10.57 -10.74 -8.57
N LYS A 156 10.69 -12.05 -8.80
CA LYS A 156 9.59 -13.00 -8.99
C LYS A 156 9.79 -14.26 -8.13
N SER A 157 8.68 -14.80 -7.60
CA SER A 157 8.66 -16.07 -6.87
C SER A 157 7.29 -16.74 -6.99
N THR A 158 7.24 -18.04 -6.77
CA THR A 158 5.99 -18.79 -6.52
C THR A 158 5.68 -18.92 -5.01
N ASP A 159 6.59 -18.43 -4.16
CA ASP A 159 6.41 -18.36 -2.70
C ASP A 159 5.92 -16.98 -2.29
N SER A 160 4.77 -16.92 -1.61
CA SER A 160 4.14 -15.67 -1.13
C SER A 160 5.00 -14.86 -0.16
N THR A 161 6.00 -15.49 0.47
CA THR A 161 6.93 -14.82 1.38
C THR A 161 8.17 -14.26 0.67
N MET A 162 8.31 -14.53 -0.64
CA MET A 162 9.47 -14.14 -1.46
C MET A 162 10.79 -14.63 -0.85
N ASN A 163 10.79 -15.84 -0.27
CA ASN A 163 12.02 -16.51 0.13
C ASN A 163 12.79 -16.96 -1.12
N SER A 164 14.00 -16.44 -1.32
CA SER A 164 14.83 -16.73 -2.50
C SER A 164 14.15 -16.44 -3.84
N PRO A 165 13.68 -15.21 -4.08
CA PRO A 165 13.11 -14.82 -5.37
C PRO A 165 14.19 -14.82 -6.46
N SER A 166 13.76 -14.86 -7.72
CA SER A 166 14.62 -14.64 -8.88
C SER A 166 14.44 -13.22 -9.40
N ILE A 167 15.52 -12.52 -9.71
CA ILE A 167 15.46 -11.26 -10.45
C ILE A 167 15.12 -11.62 -11.90
N VAL A 168 13.99 -11.12 -12.41
CA VAL A 168 13.49 -11.36 -13.77
C VAL A 168 13.71 -10.18 -14.70
N PHE A 169 13.96 -9.00 -14.14
CA PHE A 169 14.20 -7.80 -14.93
C PHE A 169 15.00 -6.78 -14.11
N THR A 170 15.92 -6.08 -14.78
CA THR A 170 16.69 -4.94 -14.23
C THR A 170 16.75 -3.85 -15.28
N THR A 171 16.64 -2.59 -14.85
CA THR A 171 16.79 -1.43 -15.74
C THR A 171 17.34 -0.23 -14.97
N ASP A 172 18.22 0.53 -15.66
CA ASP A 172 18.74 1.82 -15.22
C ASP A 172 17.91 3.01 -15.75
N SER A 173 16.86 2.73 -16.50
CA SER A 173 15.95 3.75 -17.01
C SER A 173 14.88 4.08 -15.98
N LEU A 174 14.91 5.29 -15.45
CA LEU A 174 13.90 5.82 -14.53
C LEU A 174 12.47 5.78 -15.10
N GLU A 175 12.33 5.94 -16.42
CA GLU A 175 11.05 5.96 -17.12
C GLU A 175 10.52 4.55 -17.45
N GLN A 176 11.35 3.52 -17.33
CA GLN A 176 10.95 2.14 -17.57
C GLN A 176 10.20 1.59 -16.34
N ILE A 177 8.90 1.74 -16.34
CA ILE A 177 8.02 1.36 -15.22
C ILE A 177 7.11 0.17 -15.53
N THR A 178 7.43 -0.58 -16.59
CA THR A 178 6.67 -1.77 -16.99
C THR A 178 7.61 -2.88 -17.45
N TYR A 179 7.18 -4.14 -17.20
CA TYR A 179 7.83 -5.35 -17.70
C TYR A 179 6.78 -6.36 -18.15
N PHE A 180 7.07 -7.09 -19.23
CA PHE A 180 6.21 -8.15 -19.73
C PHE A 180 6.85 -9.51 -19.49
N ASP A 181 6.29 -10.27 -18.53
CA ASP A 181 6.74 -11.60 -18.15
C ASP A 181 5.97 -12.66 -18.95
N THR A 182 6.68 -13.40 -19.81
CA THR A 182 6.12 -14.50 -20.61
C THR A 182 6.39 -15.88 -20.03
N ASP A 183 7.24 -15.99 -19.03
CA ASP A 183 7.55 -17.24 -18.32
C ASP A 183 6.64 -17.43 -17.13
N VAL A 184 5.36 -17.65 -17.40
CA VAL A 184 4.33 -17.69 -16.36
C VAL A 184 3.46 -18.95 -16.46
N ASP A 185 3.10 -19.49 -15.29
CA ASP A 185 2.07 -20.52 -15.16
C ASP A 185 0.83 -19.88 -14.53
N ARG A 186 -0.29 -19.85 -15.26
CA ARG A 186 -1.54 -19.25 -14.81
C ARG A 186 -2.30 -20.11 -13.79
N LEU A 187 -1.89 -21.35 -13.60
CA LEU A 187 -2.53 -22.26 -12.63
C LEU A 187 -1.96 -22.10 -11.21
N ILE A 188 -0.87 -21.33 -11.06
CA ILE A 188 -0.28 -21.02 -9.76
C ILE A 188 -0.05 -19.52 -9.63
N TYR A 189 -0.16 -19.00 -8.40
CA TYR A 189 0.16 -17.60 -8.13
C TYR A 189 1.64 -17.32 -8.41
N GLN A 190 1.89 -16.23 -9.12
CA GLN A 190 3.20 -15.60 -9.23
C GLN A 190 3.21 -14.38 -8.31
N TYR A 191 4.26 -14.22 -7.55
CA TYR A 191 4.45 -13.07 -6.66
C TYR A 191 5.58 -12.22 -7.22
N TYR A 192 5.35 -10.92 -7.23
CA TYR A 192 6.30 -9.92 -7.75
C TYR A 192 6.58 -8.88 -6.70
N ARG A 193 7.81 -8.37 -6.69
CA ARG A 193 8.23 -7.24 -5.88
C ARG A 193 9.22 -6.42 -6.66
N ILE A 194 9.10 -5.09 -6.59
CA ILE A 194 10.05 -4.15 -7.16
C ILE A 194 10.99 -3.63 -6.07
N THR A 195 12.27 -3.58 -6.38
CA THR A 195 13.33 -2.97 -5.57
C THR A 195 13.82 -1.74 -6.32
N VAL A 196 13.97 -0.62 -5.65
CA VAL A 196 14.64 0.57 -6.15
C VAL A 196 16.03 0.66 -5.51
N ILE A 197 17.03 1.02 -6.31
CA ILE A 197 18.43 1.10 -5.92
C ILE A 197 18.95 2.48 -6.31
N ASP A 198 19.70 3.12 -5.43
CA ASP A 198 20.34 4.41 -5.68
C ASP A 198 21.80 4.30 -6.16
N THR A 199 22.45 5.43 -6.41
CA THR A 199 23.85 5.50 -6.88
C THR A 199 24.89 5.12 -5.82
N PHE A 200 24.46 4.94 -4.57
CA PHE A 200 25.29 4.50 -3.44
C PHE A 200 25.07 3.03 -3.06
N ASP A 201 24.31 2.29 -3.91
CA ASP A 201 23.93 0.88 -3.69
C ASP A 201 23.02 0.66 -2.47
N TYR A 202 22.34 1.70 -1.97
CA TYR A 202 21.24 1.49 -1.02
C TYR A 202 20.02 0.98 -1.76
N GLU A 203 19.31 0.03 -1.14
CA GLU A 203 18.13 -0.60 -1.74
C GLU A 203 16.90 -0.48 -0.85
N THR A 204 15.75 -0.26 -1.47
CA THR A 204 14.47 -0.34 -0.77
C THR A 204 13.48 -1.18 -1.57
N LYS A 205 12.86 -2.14 -0.87
CA LYS A 205 11.92 -3.11 -1.44
C LYS A 205 10.49 -2.65 -1.24
N GLY A 206 9.71 -2.68 -2.32
CA GLY A 206 8.28 -2.44 -2.29
C GLY A 206 7.48 -3.63 -1.73
N GLN A 207 6.17 -3.51 -1.76
CA GLN A 207 5.27 -4.56 -1.30
C GLN A 207 5.21 -5.72 -2.31
N ILE A 208 4.90 -6.91 -1.79
CA ILE A 208 4.68 -8.11 -2.60
C ILE A 208 3.27 -8.04 -3.19
N VAL A 209 3.16 -8.26 -4.51
CA VAL A 209 1.89 -8.31 -5.24
C VAL A 209 1.77 -9.66 -5.94
N SER A 210 0.62 -10.31 -5.83
CA SER A 210 0.34 -11.56 -6.53
C SER A 210 -0.30 -11.33 -7.89
N SER A 211 -0.05 -12.28 -8.83
CA SER A 211 -0.84 -12.38 -10.05
C SER A 211 -2.27 -12.88 -9.76
N SER A 212 -3.12 -12.82 -10.77
CA SER A 212 -4.37 -13.59 -10.80
C SER A 212 -4.09 -15.03 -11.26
N LEU A 213 -4.99 -15.94 -10.84
CA LEU A 213 -5.08 -17.27 -11.45
C LEU A 213 -5.97 -17.21 -12.69
N ASP A 214 -5.82 -18.20 -13.53
CA ASP A 214 -6.77 -18.45 -14.61
C ASP A 214 -8.11 -18.92 -14.02
N PRO A 215 -9.24 -18.28 -14.40
CA PRO A 215 -10.54 -18.74 -13.91
C PRO A 215 -10.89 -20.09 -14.55
N VAL A 216 -11.50 -20.98 -13.76
CA VAL A 216 -12.09 -22.22 -14.30
C VAL A 216 -13.19 -21.87 -15.29
N PRO A 217 -13.30 -22.56 -16.44
CA PRO A 217 -14.33 -22.29 -17.44
C PRO A 217 -15.73 -22.24 -16.85
N THR A 218 -16.54 -21.32 -17.32
CA THR A 218 -17.96 -21.26 -16.96
C THR A 218 -18.68 -22.49 -17.47
N SER A 219 -19.39 -23.20 -16.59
CA SER A 219 -20.11 -24.41 -16.97
C SER A 219 -21.25 -24.12 -17.97
N VAL A 220 -21.40 -24.98 -18.94
CA VAL A 220 -22.47 -24.94 -19.95
C VAL A 220 -23.46 -26.06 -19.69
N ASN A 221 -24.72 -25.71 -19.61
CA ASN A 221 -25.80 -26.66 -19.36
C ASN A 221 -26.33 -27.24 -20.67
N VAL A 222 -26.79 -28.51 -20.65
CA VAL A 222 -27.62 -29.05 -21.71
C VAL A 222 -28.98 -28.33 -21.63
N GLU A 223 -29.42 -27.73 -22.73
CA GLU A 223 -30.68 -26.97 -22.84
C GLU A 223 -31.83 -27.80 -23.36
N SER A 224 -31.56 -28.73 -24.28
CA SER A 224 -32.55 -29.67 -24.77
C SER A 224 -31.95 -31.02 -25.21
N VAL A 225 -32.74 -32.05 -25.07
CA VAL A 225 -32.52 -33.37 -25.67
C VAL A 225 -33.81 -33.69 -26.46
N GLU A 226 -33.73 -33.61 -27.77
CA GLU A 226 -34.83 -33.90 -28.67
C GLU A 226 -34.54 -35.18 -29.41
N TYR A 227 -35.53 -36.05 -29.56
CA TYR A 227 -35.32 -37.31 -30.26
C TYR A 227 -36.48 -37.65 -31.18
N THR A 228 -36.14 -38.33 -32.26
CA THR A 228 -36.99 -39.04 -33.14
C THR A 228 -36.77 -40.55 -33.02
N LEU A 229 -37.37 -41.39 -33.84
CA LEU A 229 -37.05 -42.83 -33.86
C LEU A 229 -35.68 -43.15 -34.39
N GLU A 230 -34.99 -42.21 -35.03
CA GLU A 230 -33.74 -42.43 -35.75
C GLU A 230 -32.57 -41.60 -35.17
N GLU A 231 -32.83 -40.53 -34.45
CA GLU A 231 -31.83 -39.56 -34.07
C GLU A 231 -32.18 -38.88 -32.73
N MET A 232 -31.16 -38.65 -31.90
CA MET A 232 -31.18 -37.78 -30.73
C MET A 232 -30.36 -36.55 -31.01
N THR A 233 -30.92 -35.36 -30.80
CA THR A 233 -30.21 -34.10 -30.92
C THR A 233 -30.08 -33.44 -29.53
N ILE A 234 -28.85 -33.25 -29.08
CA ILE A 234 -28.53 -32.59 -27.83
C ILE A 234 -28.09 -31.17 -28.16
N SER A 235 -28.61 -30.15 -27.46
CA SER A 235 -28.21 -28.78 -27.64
C SER A 235 -27.86 -28.09 -26.31
N TRP A 236 -26.98 -27.07 -26.40
CA TRP A 236 -26.46 -26.32 -25.27
C TRP A 236 -26.12 -24.88 -25.69
N SER A 237 -25.88 -23.98 -24.71
CA SER A 237 -25.48 -22.62 -24.99
C SER A 237 -23.97 -22.53 -25.36
N GLU A 238 -23.61 -21.50 -26.14
CA GLU A 238 -22.21 -21.24 -26.44
C GLU A 238 -21.43 -20.86 -25.16
N SER A 239 -20.22 -21.38 -24.99
CA SER A 239 -19.34 -20.99 -23.88
C SER A 239 -18.98 -19.51 -23.97
N SER A 240 -18.94 -18.84 -22.83
CA SER A 240 -18.50 -17.45 -22.72
C SER A 240 -16.98 -17.29 -22.54
N ASP A 241 -16.26 -18.39 -22.31
CA ASP A 241 -14.84 -18.33 -21.96
C ASP A 241 -13.98 -17.89 -23.14
N ASP A 242 -13.05 -16.96 -22.89
CA ASP A 242 -12.20 -16.38 -23.93
C ASP A 242 -11.11 -17.35 -24.40
N ASP A 243 -10.64 -18.23 -23.51
CA ASP A 243 -9.62 -19.23 -23.80
C ASP A 243 -10.19 -20.63 -24.00
N PHE A 244 -11.45 -20.72 -24.41
CA PHE A 244 -12.12 -21.97 -24.76
C PHE A 244 -11.25 -22.86 -25.67
N LYS A 245 -11.19 -24.16 -25.36
CA LYS A 245 -10.48 -25.16 -26.15
C LYS A 245 -11.44 -26.13 -26.84
N HIS A 246 -12.34 -26.75 -26.10
CA HIS A 246 -13.34 -27.65 -26.66
C HIS A 246 -14.51 -27.94 -25.71
N TYR A 247 -15.61 -28.39 -26.27
CA TYR A 247 -16.65 -29.13 -25.55
C TYR A 247 -16.33 -30.61 -25.63
N ASN A 248 -16.63 -31.33 -24.52
CA ASN A 248 -16.70 -32.79 -24.50
C ASN A 248 -18.12 -33.19 -24.13
N LEU A 249 -18.86 -33.74 -25.11
CA LEU A 249 -20.20 -34.25 -24.86
C LEU A 249 -20.11 -35.59 -24.12
N LEU A 250 -20.70 -35.66 -22.95
CA LEU A 250 -20.69 -36.82 -22.06
C LEU A 250 -22.02 -37.50 -22.02
N TYR A 251 -22.01 -38.81 -21.83
CA TYR A 251 -23.17 -39.69 -21.76
C TYR A 251 -23.15 -40.63 -20.55
N SER A 252 -24.31 -40.91 -19.98
CA SER A 252 -24.51 -42.00 -19.03
C SER A 252 -25.93 -42.56 -19.14
N VAL A 253 -26.12 -43.80 -18.69
CA VAL A 253 -27.45 -44.46 -18.60
C VAL A 253 -28.26 -44.03 -17.37
N SER A 254 -27.70 -43.21 -16.50
CA SER A 254 -28.35 -42.61 -15.34
C SER A 254 -27.72 -41.31 -14.95
N GLU A 255 -28.45 -40.43 -14.25
CA GLU A 255 -27.95 -39.13 -13.80
C GLU A 255 -26.68 -39.23 -12.94
N SER A 256 -26.64 -40.24 -12.05
CA SER A 256 -25.51 -40.45 -11.12
C SER A 256 -24.48 -41.46 -11.62
N GLY A 257 -24.64 -41.98 -12.85
CA GLY A 257 -23.72 -42.97 -13.41
C GLY A 257 -22.41 -42.39 -13.90
N ASP A 258 -21.46 -43.29 -14.20
CA ASP A 258 -20.19 -42.91 -14.79
C ASP A 258 -20.39 -42.32 -16.16
N LYS A 259 -19.81 -41.14 -16.38
CA LYS A 259 -19.91 -40.39 -17.63
C LYS A 259 -18.83 -40.85 -18.61
N THR A 260 -19.24 -41.14 -19.84
CA THR A 260 -18.34 -41.50 -20.93
C THR A 260 -18.37 -40.44 -22.03
N SER A 261 -17.22 -40.14 -22.61
CA SER A 261 -17.11 -39.19 -23.71
C SER A 261 -17.78 -39.74 -24.97
N VAL A 262 -18.68 -38.97 -25.58
CA VAL A 262 -19.32 -39.24 -26.86
C VAL A 262 -18.50 -38.66 -28.00
N THR A 263 -18.17 -37.38 -27.89
CA THR A 263 -17.42 -36.65 -28.88
C THR A 263 -16.79 -35.39 -28.30
N THR A 264 -15.71 -34.92 -28.94
CA THR A 264 -15.07 -33.63 -28.64
C THR A 264 -15.31 -32.66 -29.77
N ILE A 265 -15.71 -31.44 -29.44
CA ILE A 265 -16.11 -30.37 -30.37
C ILE A 265 -15.24 -29.16 -30.14
N THR A 266 -14.36 -28.83 -31.08
CA THR A 266 -13.38 -27.76 -30.96
C THR A 266 -13.89 -26.40 -31.44
N ASN A 267 -14.99 -26.36 -32.19
CA ASN A 267 -15.60 -25.12 -32.63
C ASN A 267 -16.57 -24.60 -31.56
N LYS A 268 -16.23 -23.45 -30.94
CA LYS A 268 -16.98 -22.80 -29.88
C LYS A 268 -18.45 -22.54 -30.25
N SER A 269 -18.72 -22.17 -31.52
CA SER A 269 -20.07 -21.87 -32.00
C SER A 269 -20.89 -23.12 -32.39
N THR A 270 -20.32 -24.31 -32.27
CA THR A 270 -21.06 -25.55 -32.44
C THR A 270 -21.74 -25.92 -31.12
N THR A 271 -23.03 -25.70 -31.04
CA THR A 271 -23.84 -25.83 -29.82
C THR A 271 -24.87 -26.96 -29.88
N SER A 272 -24.69 -27.91 -30.81
CA SER A 272 -25.54 -29.10 -30.91
C SER A 272 -24.77 -30.28 -31.48
N HIS A 273 -25.22 -31.50 -31.14
CA HIS A 273 -24.70 -32.73 -31.70
C HIS A 273 -25.83 -33.76 -31.82
N SER A 274 -25.84 -34.50 -32.94
CA SER A 274 -26.79 -35.55 -33.20
C SER A 274 -26.16 -36.94 -33.01
N ILE A 275 -26.93 -37.83 -32.37
CA ILE A 275 -26.56 -39.21 -32.09
C ILE A 275 -27.60 -40.13 -32.73
N THR A 276 -27.15 -41.07 -33.57
CA THR A 276 -28.02 -42.04 -34.25
C THR A 276 -28.02 -43.42 -33.60
N GLU A 277 -27.00 -43.69 -32.77
CA GLU A 277 -26.87 -44.96 -32.07
C GLU A 277 -27.22 -44.77 -30.58
N PHE A 278 -28.46 -44.98 -30.19
CA PHE A 278 -28.94 -44.91 -28.82
C PHE A 278 -29.98 -46.01 -28.54
N ASN A 279 -30.12 -46.37 -27.25
CA ASN A 279 -31.20 -47.30 -26.84
C ASN A 279 -32.38 -46.51 -26.26
N PRO A 280 -33.53 -46.47 -26.96
CA PRO A 280 -34.68 -45.70 -26.52
C PRO A 280 -35.38 -46.29 -25.26
N ASN A 281 -34.97 -47.46 -24.77
CA ASN A 281 -35.51 -48.07 -23.55
C ASN A 281 -34.67 -47.74 -22.31
N ASN A 282 -33.53 -47.03 -22.47
CA ASN A 282 -32.69 -46.56 -21.37
C ASN A 282 -32.97 -45.07 -21.13
N GLU A 283 -32.69 -44.59 -19.91
CA GLU A 283 -32.44 -43.20 -19.68
C GLU A 283 -31.18 -42.84 -20.42
N ASN A 284 -31.19 -41.76 -21.18
CA ASN A 284 -30.03 -41.29 -21.94
C ASN A 284 -29.66 -39.90 -21.45
N TRP A 285 -28.78 -39.84 -20.43
CA TRP A 285 -28.34 -38.60 -19.80
C TRP A 285 -27.14 -38.05 -20.51
N TYR A 286 -27.16 -36.73 -20.77
CA TYR A 286 -26.08 -36.01 -21.44
C TYR A 286 -25.64 -34.80 -20.64
N TRP A 287 -24.34 -34.51 -20.65
CA TRP A 287 -23.73 -33.32 -20.09
C TRP A 287 -22.76 -32.76 -21.08
N VAL A 288 -22.45 -31.45 -20.93
CA VAL A 288 -21.38 -30.78 -21.66
C VAL A 288 -20.30 -30.40 -20.65
N GLU A 289 -19.11 -30.91 -20.89
CA GLU A 289 -17.88 -30.46 -20.22
C GLU A 289 -17.21 -29.45 -21.11
N VAL A 290 -16.89 -28.26 -20.56
CA VAL A 290 -16.10 -27.22 -21.21
C VAL A 290 -14.67 -27.36 -20.76
N SER A 291 -13.73 -27.30 -21.68
CA SER A 291 -12.27 -27.27 -21.38
C SER A 291 -11.66 -26.01 -21.96
N ASP A 292 -10.76 -25.38 -21.20
CA ASP A 292 -9.91 -24.27 -21.64
C ASP A 292 -8.58 -24.74 -22.23
N THR A 293 -7.76 -23.78 -22.66
CA THR A 293 -6.44 -24.01 -23.23
C THR A 293 -5.41 -24.50 -22.22
N LEU A 294 -5.62 -24.27 -20.91
CA LEU A 294 -4.76 -24.71 -19.81
C LEU A 294 -5.14 -26.08 -19.25
N GLY A 295 -6.29 -26.64 -19.71
CA GLY A 295 -6.76 -27.96 -19.33
C GLY A 295 -7.64 -27.99 -18.10
N GLN A 296 -8.09 -26.82 -17.61
CA GLN A 296 -9.15 -26.76 -16.60
C GLN A 296 -10.49 -27.14 -17.25
N THR A 297 -11.38 -27.73 -16.50
CA THR A 297 -12.68 -28.16 -17.00
C THR A 297 -13.81 -27.81 -16.04
N SER A 298 -15.01 -27.64 -16.61
CA SER A 298 -16.24 -27.56 -15.85
C SER A 298 -17.35 -28.34 -16.55
N ILE A 299 -18.28 -28.90 -15.77
CA ILE A 299 -19.42 -29.68 -16.27
C ILE A 299 -20.69 -28.98 -15.82
N GLY A 300 -21.59 -28.72 -16.76
CA GLY A 300 -22.90 -28.16 -16.45
C GLY A 300 -23.92 -29.20 -16.02
N THR A 301 -25.19 -28.77 -15.90
CA THR A 301 -26.32 -29.63 -15.60
C THR A 301 -26.64 -30.51 -16.80
N GLY A 302 -26.81 -31.80 -16.53
CA GLY A 302 -27.22 -32.76 -17.54
C GLY A 302 -28.71 -32.77 -17.76
N MET A 303 -29.10 -33.39 -18.87
CA MET A 303 -30.52 -33.61 -19.26
C MET A 303 -30.68 -34.97 -19.94
N THR A 304 -31.90 -35.53 -19.88
CA THR A 304 -32.32 -36.79 -20.53
C THR A 304 -33.54 -36.58 -21.39
#